data_b77472d109d4fc163d8e9e6038817702
#
_entry.id   b77472d109d4fc163d8e9e6038817702
#
_cell.length_a   1.000
_cell.length_b   1.000
_cell.length_c   1.000
_cell.angle_alpha   90.00
_cell.angle_beta   90.00
_cell.angle_gamma   90.00
#
_symmetry.space_group_name_H-M   'P 1'
#
loop_
_entity.id
_entity.type
_entity.pdbx_description
1 polymer ?
#
loop_
_entity_poly.entity_id
_entity_poly.type
_entity_poly.pdbx_seq_one_letter_code
_entity_poly.pdbx_strand_id
1 'polypeptide(L)'
;MNISNESNSNKSILDDLSKDTVIFISGTPCTGKTTVAANLNDYLSDNGFDSKLIKINDFAFENDLVLGEDPDKLYKVIDIDGLNECLSDEIDKSNDCVLIVEGHLSHLCEGADKMIVLRLNPSILKGRLEERNYSESKIQENLEAEALAVCSAEANEIYGENTNEIDASDKSVEEIRDLIMAIASDKMECPVGSIDFMEWLLQ
;
A
#
# COMPACT_ATOMS: atom_id res chain seq x y z
N MET A 1 -21.79 -22.02 13.79
CA MET A 1 -22.88 -21.38 13.02
C MET A 1 -22.44 -19.99 12.52
N ASN A 2 -21.29 -19.83 11.83
CA ASN A 2 -20.80 -18.50 11.38
C ASN A 2 -20.32 -18.46 9.93
N ILE A 3 -20.35 -19.56 9.19
CA ILE A 3 -19.81 -19.59 7.81
C ILE A 3 -20.77 -18.92 6.79
N SER A 4 -22.05 -18.82 7.09
CA SER A 4 -23.04 -18.24 6.16
C SER A 4 -23.13 -16.71 6.19
N ASN A 5 -22.64 -16.04 7.23
CA ASN A 5 -22.67 -14.58 7.32
C ASN A 5 -21.48 -13.90 6.63
N GLU A 6 -20.30 -14.51 6.66
CA GLU A 6 -19.10 -13.98 5.99
C GLU A 6 -19.22 -14.02 4.46
N SER A 7 -19.75 -15.12 3.91
CA SER A 7 -19.96 -15.23 2.45
C SER A 7 -20.99 -14.24 1.90
N ASN A 8 -21.98 -13.84 2.69
CA ASN A 8 -22.96 -12.81 2.27
C ASN A 8 -22.39 -11.39 2.38
N SER A 9 -21.52 -11.12 3.36
CA SER A 9 -20.86 -9.82 3.52
C SER A 9 -19.89 -9.54 2.38
N ASN A 10 -19.03 -10.49 2.05
CA ASN A 10 -18.05 -10.34 0.98
C ASN A 10 -18.68 -10.24 -0.41
N LYS A 11 -19.79 -10.93 -0.66
CA LYS A 11 -20.53 -10.78 -1.91
C LYS A 11 -21.10 -9.38 -2.08
N SER A 12 -21.62 -8.77 -1.02
CA SER A 12 -22.13 -7.39 -1.01
C SER A 12 -21.02 -6.34 -1.24
N ILE A 13 -19.80 -6.61 -0.80
CA ILE A 13 -18.64 -5.71 -1.00
C ILE A 13 -18.21 -5.73 -2.47
N LEU A 14 -18.10 -6.90 -3.08
CA LEU A 14 -17.77 -7.05 -4.50
C LEU A 14 -18.81 -6.41 -5.44
N ASP A 15 -20.10 -6.51 -5.08
CA ASP A 15 -21.20 -5.94 -5.89
C ASP A 15 -21.16 -4.40 -5.95
N ASP A 16 -20.51 -3.75 -4.96
CA ASP A 16 -20.41 -2.29 -4.86
C ASP A 16 -19.03 -1.75 -5.33
N LEU A 17 -18.03 -2.62 -5.59
CA LEU A 17 -16.75 -2.20 -6.12
C LEU A 17 -16.87 -1.74 -7.58
N SER A 18 -16.43 -0.51 -7.87
CA SER A 18 -16.31 -0.07 -9.26
C SER A 18 -15.18 -0.81 -9.98
N LYS A 19 -15.41 -1.17 -11.23
CA LYS A 19 -14.41 -1.87 -12.06
C LYS A 19 -13.26 -0.98 -12.50
N ASP A 20 -13.44 0.34 -12.43
CA ASP A 20 -12.39 1.32 -12.78
C ASP A 20 -11.64 1.84 -11.54
N THR A 21 -11.76 1.16 -10.39
CA THR A 21 -11.14 1.63 -9.14
C THR A 21 -9.63 1.50 -9.17
N VAL A 22 -8.94 2.56 -8.81
CA VAL A 22 -7.48 2.63 -8.66
C VAL A 22 -7.10 2.64 -7.18
N ILE A 23 -6.41 1.59 -6.74
CA ILE A 23 -6.00 1.40 -5.34
C ILE A 23 -4.48 1.47 -5.24
N PHE A 24 -3.96 2.44 -4.49
CA PHE A 24 -2.54 2.47 -4.18
C PHE A 24 -2.29 1.92 -2.77
N ILE A 25 -1.26 1.07 -2.64
CA ILE A 25 -0.87 0.45 -1.36
C ILE A 25 0.57 0.84 -1.04
N SER A 26 0.74 1.68 -0.02
CA SER A 26 2.04 2.15 0.46
C SER A 26 2.31 1.75 1.91
N GLY A 27 3.42 2.24 2.45
CA GLY A 27 3.90 2.04 3.81
C GLY A 27 5.40 1.76 3.85
N THR A 28 5.97 1.74 5.02
CA THR A 28 7.39 1.46 5.28
C THR A 28 7.83 0.13 4.65
N PRO A 29 9.09 -0.04 4.20
CA PRO A 29 9.61 -1.34 3.78
C PRO A 29 9.30 -2.45 4.79
N CYS A 30 8.96 -3.66 4.29
CA CYS A 30 8.63 -4.85 5.10
C CYS A 30 7.28 -4.83 5.86
N THR A 31 6.39 -3.86 5.63
CA THR A 31 5.03 -3.86 6.23
C THR A 31 4.09 -4.92 5.63
N GLY A 32 4.42 -5.49 4.46
CA GLY A 32 3.62 -6.56 3.84
C GLY A 32 2.90 -6.17 2.55
N LYS A 33 3.12 -4.98 2.02
CA LYS A 33 2.46 -4.45 0.79
C LYS A 33 2.35 -5.45 -0.35
N THR A 34 3.49 -5.99 -0.77
CA THR A 34 3.56 -6.92 -1.92
C THR A 34 2.72 -8.18 -1.70
N THR A 35 2.71 -8.72 -0.48
CA THR A 35 1.92 -9.93 -0.15
C THR A 35 0.43 -9.61 -0.18
N VAL A 36 0.03 -8.50 0.41
CA VAL A 36 -1.37 -8.06 0.46
C VAL A 36 -1.87 -7.70 -0.95
N ALA A 37 -1.09 -6.95 -1.72
CA ALA A 37 -1.45 -6.56 -3.08
C ALA A 37 -1.61 -7.77 -4.01
N ALA A 38 -0.71 -8.76 -3.91
CA ALA A 38 -0.84 -10.01 -4.66
C ALA A 38 -2.11 -10.79 -4.28
N ASN A 39 -2.37 -10.94 -2.98
CA ASN A 39 -3.58 -11.62 -2.49
C ASN A 39 -4.86 -10.88 -2.93
N LEU A 40 -4.86 -9.55 -2.92
CA LEU A 40 -5.99 -8.75 -3.41
C LEU A 40 -6.22 -8.97 -4.91
N ASN A 41 -5.16 -8.93 -5.72
CA ASN A 41 -5.25 -9.15 -7.16
C ASN A 41 -5.78 -10.55 -7.50
N ASP A 42 -5.25 -11.58 -6.83
CA ASP A 42 -5.72 -12.97 -7.02
C ASP A 42 -7.18 -13.11 -6.61
N TYR A 43 -7.57 -12.52 -5.47
CA TYR A 43 -8.96 -12.53 -4.99
C TYR A 43 -9.93 -11.86 -5.97
N LEU A 44 -9.57 -10.72 -6.53
CA LEU A 44 -10.39 -10.01 -7.53
C LEU A 44 -10.56 -10.86 -8.80
N SER A 45 -9.46 -11.43 -9.29
CA SER A 45 -9.47 -12.32 -10.47
C SER A 45 -10.35 -13.57 -10.26
N ASP A 46 -10.25 -14.21 -9.10
CA ASP A 46 -11.04 -15.39 -8.74
C ASP A 46 -12.55 -15.07 -8.63
N ASN A 47 -12.89 -13.81 -8.35
CA ASN A 47 -14.28 -13.33 -8.27
C ASN A 47 -14.78 -12.64 -9.54
N GLY A 48 -14.04 -12.76 -10.65
CA GLY A 48 -14.49 -12.35 -12.00
C GLY A 48 -14.30 -10.87 -12.31
N PHE A 49 -13.44 -10.17 -11.54
CA PHE A 49 -12.96 -8.85 -11.90
C PHE A 49 -11.74 -8.95 -12.80
N ASP A 50 -11.65 -8.10 -13.79
CA ASP A 50 -10.38 -7.82 -14.44
C ASP A 50 -9.56 -6.95 -13.49
N SER A 51 -8.33 -7.36 -13.18
CA SER A 51 -7.47 -6.65 -12.24
C SER A 51 -6.01 -6.69 -12.67
N LYS A 52 -5.28 -5.60 -12.42
CA LYS A 52 -3.87 -5.45 -12.77
C LYS A 52 -3.07 -4.98 -11.57
N LEU A 53 -2.00 -5.69 -11.27
CA LEU A 53 -1.05 -5.32 -10.23
C LEU A 53 0.21 -4.69 -10.84
N ILE A 54 0.50 -3.47 -10.44
CA ILE A 54 1.75 -2.75 -10.75
C ILE A 54 2.60 -2.68 -9.48
N LYS A 55 3.82 -3.20 -9.55
CA LYS A 55 4.85 -3.00 -8.54
C LYS A 55 5.68 -1.79 -8.94
N ILE A 56 5.62 -0.73 -8.16
CA ILE A 56 6.15 0.58 -8.55
C ILE A 56 7.66 0.55 -8.86
N ASN A 57 8.42 -0.25 -8.11
CA ASN A 57 9.86 -0.36 -8.36
C ASN A 57 10.16 -1.04 -9.71
N ASP A 58 9.46 -2.13 -10.01
CA ASP A 58 9.65 -2.85 -11.27
C ASP A 58 9.22 -1.94 -12.44
N PHE A 59 8.07 -1.27 -12.28
CA PHE A 59 7.53 -0.33 -13.26
C PHE A 59 8.47 0.85 -13.54
N ALA A 60 9.10 1.43 -12.49
CA ALA A 60 10.08 2.49 -12.65
C ALA A 60 11.34 2.02 -13.41
N PHE A 61 11.77 0.77 -13.18
CA PHE A 61 12.87 0.17 -13.93
C PHE A 61 12.54 -0.07 -15.39
N GLU A 62 11.36 -0.61 -15.68
CA GLU A 62 10.91 -0.91 -17.04
C GLU A 62 10.73 0.34 -17.90
N ASN A 63 10.49 1.50 -17.27
CA ASN A 63 10.33 2.79 -17.93
C ASN A 63 11.57 3.69 -17.85
N ASP A 64 12.75 3.16 -17.46
CA ASP A 64 14.01 3.89 -17.38
C ASP A 64 13.99 5.14 -16.45
N LEU A 65 13.17 5.09 -15.36
CA LEU A 65 12.95 6.21 -14.44
C LEU A 65 13.92 6.24 -13.26
N VAL A 66 15.04 5.54 -13.35
CA VAL A 66 16.11 5.56 -12.33
C VAL A 66 17.10 6.64 -12.64
N LEU A 67 17.15 7.70 -11.85
CA LEU A 67 18.06 8.84 -12.03
C LEU A 67 19.50 8.54 -11.57
N GLY A 68 19.69 7.53 -10.71
CA GLY A 68 21.00 7.16 -10.17
C GLY A 68 20.88 6.44 -8.83
N GLU A 69 22.01 6.36 -8.12
CA GLU A 69 22.07 5.85 -6.76
C GLU A 69 22.47 6.98 -5.81
N ASP A 70 21.81 7.08 -4.67
CA ASP A 70 22.22 7.96 -3.59
C ASP A 70 23.58 7.45 -3.05
N PRO A 71 24.66 8.25 -3.12
CA PRO A 71 26.01 7.79 -2.75
C PRO A 71 26.16 7.49 -1.26
N ASP A 72 25.33 8.10 -0.41
CA ASP A 72 25.40 7.95 1.05
C ASP A 72 24.47 6.83 1.55
N LYS A 73 23.36 6.65 0.88
CA LYS A 73 22.28 5.76 1.34
C LYS A 73 22.16 4.45 0.54
N LEU A 74 22.85 4.33 -0.58
CA LEU A 74 22.88 3.15 -1.45
C LEU A 74 21.48 2.67 -1.92
N TYR A 75 20.55 3.58 -2.12
CA TYR A 75 19.29 3.28 -2.79
C TYR A 75 19.12 4.08 -4.07
N LYS A 76 18.27 3.57 -4.94
CA LYS A 76 18.02 4.18 -6.25
C LYS A 76 17.14 5.39 -6.10
N VAL A 77 17.53 6.48 -6.74
CA VAL A 77 16.72 7.68 -6.85
C VAL A 77 15.79 7.51 -8.04
N ILE A 78 14.51 7.60 -7.81
CA ILE A 78 13.46 7.47 -8.83
C ILE A 78 12.96 8.86 -9.23
N ASP A 79 12.74 9.05 -10.52
CA ASP A 79 12.08 10.21 -11.10
C ASP A 79 10.57 10.11 -10.81
N ILE A 80 10.10 10.82 -9.79
CA ILE A 80 8.69 10.79 -9.36
C ILE A 80 7.79 11.48 -10.39
N ASP A 81 8.25 12.56 -11.04
CA ASP A 81 7.48 13.27 -12.05
C ASP A 81 7.28 12.37 -13.28
N GLY A 82 8.34 11.76 -13.79
CA GLY A 82 8.27 10.80 -14.89
C GLY A 82 7.43 9.55 -14.51
N LEU A 83 7.50 9.11 -13.25
CA LEU A 83 6.70 8.00 -12.76
C LEU A 83 5.20 8.33 -12.76
N ASN A 84 4.83 9.54 -12.37
CA ASN A 84 3.45 10.04 -12.41
C ASN A 84 2.92 10.10 -13.86
N GLU A 85 3.71 10.59 -14.81
CA GLU A 85 3.32 10.62 -16.23
C GLU A 85 3.06 9.20 -16.75
N CYS A 86 3.97 8.25 -16.49
CA CYS A 86 3.80 6.86 -16.91
C CYS A 86 2.63 6.15 -16.22
N LEU A 87 2.38 6.41 -14.94
CA LEU A 87 1.24 5.87 -14.22
C LEU A 87 -0.09 6.42 -14.72
N SER A 88 -0.16 7.73 -15.01
CA SER A 88 -1.34 8.35 -15.60
C SER A 88 -1.73 7.66 -16.92
N ASP A 89 -0.75 7.39 -17.78
CA ASP A 89 -0.96 6.67 -19.03
C ASP A 89 -1.50 5.24 -18.82
N GLU A 90 -1.05 4.57 -17.75
CA GLU A 90 -1.52 3.21 -17.40
C GLU A 90 -2.92 3.23 -16.79
N ILE A 91 -3.23 4.24 -15.97
CA ILE A 91 -4.58 4.44 -15.41
C ILE A 91 -5.58 4.68 -16.54
N ASP A 92 -5.25 5.57 -17.49
CA ASP A 92 -6.11 5.89 -18.62
C ASP A 92 -6.39 4.69 -19.55
N LYS A 93 -5.48 3.71 -19.60
CA LYS A 93 -5.63 2.48 -20.38
C LYS A 93 -6.43 1.39 -19.63
N SER A 94 -6.58 1.51 -18.31
CA SER A 94 -7.16 0.47 -17.44
C SER A 94 -8.69 0.57 -17.32
N ASN A 95 -9.40 0.67 -18.45
CA ASN A 95 -10.86 0.69 -18.45
C ASN A 95 -11.44 -0.68 -18.08
N ASP A 96 -12.51 -0.70 -17.28
CA ASP A 96 -13.16 -1.92 -16.75
C ASP A 96 -12.19 -2.84 -15.96
N CYS A 97 -11.09 -2.29 -15.38
CA CYS A 97 -10.05 -3.05 -14.72
C CYS A 97 -9.68 -2.39 -13.38
N VAL A 98 -9.74 -3.13 -12.29
CA VAL A 98 -9.26 -2.65 -10.98
C VAL A 98 -7.74 -2.59 -11.00
N LEU A 99 -7.19 -1.38 -10.90
CA LEU A 99 -5.74 -1.18 -10.89
C LEU A 99 -5.20 -1.13 -9.47
N ILE A 100 -4.25 -1.99 -9.15
CA ILE A 100 -3.56 -2.04 -7.87
C ILE A 100 -2.12 -1.61 -8.10
N VAL A 101 -1.68 -0.55 -7.43
CA VAL A 101 -0.29 -0.07 -7.48
C VAL A 101 0.33 -0.22 -6.10
N GLU A 102 1.39 -1.01 -5.97
CA GLU A 102 2.04 -1.24 -4.68
C GLU A 102 3.51 -0.80 -4.68
N GLY A 103 3.95 -0.26 -3.57
CA GLY A 103 5.36 0.05 -3.32
C GLY A 103 5.56 1.13 -2.28
N HIS A 104 6.81 1.24 -1.84
CA HIS A 104 7.16 2.24 -0.82
C HIS A 104 6.93 3.68 -1.31
N LEU A 105 7.10 3.94 -2.61
CA LEU A 105 6.96 5.27 -3.20
C LEU A 105 5.54 5.56 -3.73
N SER A 106 4.60 4.60 -3.68
CA SER A 106 3.28 4.78 -4.27
C SER A 106 2.48 5.94 -3.66
N HIS A 107 2.74 6.27 -2.40
CA HIS A 107 2.08 7.42 -1.74
C HIS A 107 2.56 8.79 -2.25
N LEU A 108 3.70 8.84 -2.95
CA LEU A 108 4.22 10.06 -3.59
C LEU A 108 3.69 10.26 -5.02
N CYS A 109 3.01 9.24 -5.57
CA CYS A 109 2.43 9.30 -6.89
C CYS A 109 0.98 9.79 -6.82
N GLU A 110 0.42 10.17 -7.97
CA GLU A 110 -0.95 10.68 -8.11
C GLU A 110 -1.84 9.67 -8.86
N GLY A 111 -3.18 9.80 -8.73
CA GLY A 111 -4.15 9.06 -9.53
C GLY A 111 -4.89 7.93 -8.81
N ALA A 112 -4.66 7.71 -7.50
CA ALA A 112 -5.44 6.73 -6.75
C ALA A 112 -6.83 7.28 -6.35
N ASP A 113 -7.86 6.46 -6.50
CA ASP A 113 -9.16 6.71 -5.87
C ASP A 113 -9.10 6.43 -4.37
N LYS A 114 -8.31 5.42 -3.99
CA LYS A 114 -8.07 5.05 -2.59
C LYS A 114 -6.58 4.85 -2.35
N MET A 115 -6.05 5.62 -1.40
CA MET A 115 -4.68 5.49 -0.92
C MET A 115 -4.68 4.70 0.39
N ILE A 116 -4.02 3.55 0.41
CA ILE A 116 -3.91 2.66 1.58
C ILE A 116 -2.47 2.69 2.08
N VAL A 117 -2.27 3.06 3.34
CA VAL A 117 -0.97 2.97 4.01
C VAL A 117 -0.99 1.83 5.01
N LEU A 118 -0.19 0.80 4.76
CA LEU A 118 0.00 -0.29 5.72
C LEU A 118 0.95 0.14 6.81
N ARG A 119 0.45 0.12 8.04
CA ARG A 119 1.20 0.42 9.26
C ARG A 119 1.58 -0.89 9.96
N LEU A 120 2.72 -0.93 10.62
CA LEU A 120 3.18 -2.11 11.34
C LEU A 120 3.90 -1.70 12.63
N ASN A 121 3.55 -2.32 13.75
CA ASN A 121 4.24 -2.06 15.02
C ASN A 121 5.77 -2.15 14.83
N PRO A 122 6.54 -1.11 15.20
CA PRO A 122 7.98 -1.06 14.98
C PRO A 122 8.76 -2.24 15.57
N SER A 123 8.27 -2.83 16.68
CA SER A 123 8.91 -4.03 17.25
C SER A 123 8.79 -5.27 16.34
N ILE A 124 7.67 -5.40 15.63
CA ILE A 124 7.47 -6.46 14.63
C ILE A 124 8.25 -6.14 13.36
N LEU A 125 8.22 -4.87 12.93
CA LEU A 125 8.92 -4.38 11.74
C LEU A 125 10.42 -4.63 11.85
N LYS A 126 11.02 -4.40 13.03
CA LYS A 126 12.44 -4.66 13.29
C LYS A 126 12.85 -6.08 12.89
N GLY A 127 12.12 -7.09 13.39
CA GLY A 127 12.41 -8.49 13.08
C GLY A 127 12.36 -8.76 11.56
N ARG A 128 11.37 -8.23 10.86
CA ARG A 128 11.23 -8.40 9.41
C ARG A 128 12.36 -7.72 8.61
N LEU A 129 12.84 -6.57 9.06
CA LEU A 129 13.97 -5.87 8.45
C LEU A 129 15.29 -6.63 8.68
N GLU A 130 15.51 -7.15 9.90
CA GLU A 130 16.66 -8.00 10.24
C GLU A 130 16.70 -9.27 9.38
N GLU A 131 15.58 -9.97 9.22
CA GLU A 131 15.45 -11.16 8.36
C GLU A 131 15.82 -10.88 6.89
N ARG A 132 15.59 -9.65 6.42
CA ARG A 132 15.96 -9.20 5.07
C ARG A 132 17.38 -8.61 4.96
N ASN A 133 18.19 -8.73 6.02
CA ASN A 133 19.58 -8.26 6.08
C ASN A 133 19.74 -6.77 5.80
N TYR A 134 18.82 -5.93 6.24
CA TYR A 134 19.02 -4.49 6.22
C TYR A 134 20.16 -4.10 7.17
N SER A 135 20.93 -3.07 6.83
CA SER A 135 21.94 -2.54 7.74
C SER A 135 21.28 -1.92 8.98
N GLU A 136 22.00 -1.91 10.11
CA GLU A 136 21.48 -1.36 11.38
C GLU A 136 21.00 0.09 11.22
N SER A 137 21.73 0.92 10.47
CA SER A 137 21.31 2.30 10.19
C SER A 137 20.00 2.38 9.40
N LYS A 138 19.81 1.50 8.40
CA LYS A 138 18.54 1.44 7.64
C LYS A 138 17.40 0.87 8.46
N ILE A 139 17.67 -0.07 9.35
CA ILE A 139 16.67 -0.58 10.29
C ILE A 139 16.17 0.58 11.16
N GLN A 140 17.09 1.31 11.79
CA GLN A 140 16.73 2.44 12.65
C GLN A 140 15.95 3.52 11.89
N GLU A 141 16.40 3.92 10.70
CA GLU A 141 15.70 4.89 9.83
C GLU A 141 14.25 4.46 9.53
N ASN A 142 14.04 3.19 9.16
CA ASN A 142 12.70 2.69 8.87
C ASN A 142 11.81 2.60 10.11
N LEU A 143 12.36 2.22 11.26
CA LEU A 143 11.59 2.16 12.52
C LEU A 143 11.15 3.54 13.00
N GLU A 144 12.03 4.54 12.88
CA GLU A 144 11.70 5.94 13.20
C GLU A 144 10.64 6.48 12.23
N ALA A 145 10.79 6.25 10.93
CA ALA A 145 9.81 6.66 9.92
C ALA A 145 8.44 6.01 10.16
N GLU A 146 8.42 4.73 10.55
CA GLU A 146 7.17 4.03 10.88
C GLU A 146 6.54 4.58 12.16
N ALA A 147 7.31 4.79 13.22
CA ALA A 147 6.81 5.34 14.47
C ALA A 147 6.25 6.77 14.30
N LEU A 148 6.89 7.58 13.44
CA LEU A 148 6.48 8.95 13.10
C LEU A 148 5.37 9.01 12.03
N ALA A 149 4.90 7.87 11.52
CA ALA A 149 3.86 7.80 10.48
C ALA A 149 4.22 8.58 9.19
N VAL A 150 5.49 8.58 8.79
CA VAL A 150 5.97 9.41 7.66
C VAL A 150 5.18 9.13 6.38
N CYS A 151 5.04 7.86 5.96
CA CYS A 151 4.28 7.51 4.76
C CYS A 151 2.81 7.97 4.82
N SER A 152 2.19 7.92 6.01
CA SER A 152 0.80 8.37 6.18
C SER A 152 0.67 9.89 6.10
N ALA A 153 1.62 10.62 6.66
CA ALA A 153 1.64 12.07 6.60
C ALA A 153 1.82 12.56 5.17
N GLU A 154 2.81 12.00 4.44
CA GLU A 154 3.07 12.32 3.03
C GLU A 154 1.88 11.93 2.14
N ALA A 155 1.29 10.75 2.33
CA ALA A 155 0.09 10.33 1.62
C ALA A 155 -1.08 11.29 1.84
N ASN A 156 -1.29 11.73 3.10
CA ASN A 156 -2.38 12.64 3.44
C ASN A 156 -2.21 14.05 2.85
N GLU A 157 -0.97 14.50 2.60
CA GLU A 157 -0.72 15.76 1.90
C GLU A 157 -1.21 15.72 0.44
N ILE A 158 -1.14 14.55 -0.22
CA ILE A 158 -1.54 14.37 -1.61
C ILE A 158 -3.02 13.99 -1.73
N TYR A 159 -3.49 13.05 -0.93
CA TYR A 159 -4.80 12.41 -1.08
C TYR A 159 -5.85 12.87 -0.07
N GLY A 160 -5.46 13.58 1.00
CA GLY A 160 -6.40 14.05 2.03
C GLY A 160 -7.28 12.94 2.60
N GLU A 161 -8.59 13.13 2.54
CA GLU A 161 -9.59 12.19 3.08
C GLU A 161 -9.61 10.83 2.37
N ASN A 162 -9.03 10.71 1.18
CA ASN A 162 -8.90 9.43 0.47
C ASN A 162 -7.75 8.56 1.01
N THR A 163 -6.95 9.07 1.97
CA THR A 163 -5.90 8.31 2.62
C THR A 163 -6.47 7.49 3.78
N ASN A 164 -6.15 6.20 3.77
CA ASN A 164 -6.58 5.26 4.80
C ASN A 164 -5.37 4.53 5.39
N GLU A 165 -5.34 4.38 6.73
CA GLU A 165 -4.33 3.59 7.44
C GLU A 165 -4.89 2.23 7.87
N ILE A 166 -4.12 1.16 7.67
CA ILE A 166 -4.46 -0.17 8.17
C ILE A 166 -3.31 -0.69 9.04
N ASP A 167 -3.57 -0.93 10.31
CA ASP A 167 -2.63 -1.63 11.20
C ASP A 167 -2.58 -3.12 10.84
N ALA A 168 -1.42 -3.56 10.33
CA ALA A 168 -1.16 -4.93 9.91
C ALA A 168 -0.50 -5.79 11.01
N SER A 169 -0.36 -5.27 12.25
CA SER A 169 0.43 -5.92 13.30
C SER A 169 -0.13 -7.27 13.73
N ASP A 170 -1.45 -7.36 13.86
CA ASP A 170 -2.15 -8.54 14.38
C ASP A 170 -3.16 -9.13 13.38
N LYS A 171 -3.05 -8.76 12.09
CA LYS A 171 -3.99 -9.19 11.06
C LYS A 171 -3.36 -10.15 10.07
N SER A 172 -4.15 -11.11 9.61
CA SER A 172 -3.81 -11.94 8.47
C SER A 172 -3.86 -11.14 7.16
N VAL A 173 -3.28 -11.69 6.10
CA VAL A 173 -3.29 -11.10 4.76
C VAL A 173 -4.72 -10.96 4.25
N GLU A 174 -5.57 -11.96 4.54
CA GLU A 174 -6.98 -11.98 4.16
C GLU A 174 -7.79 -10.92 4.89
N GLU A 175 -7.56 -10.71 6.19
CA GLU A 175 -8.22 -9.64 6.95
C GLU A 175 -7.84 -8.25 6.44
N ILE A 176 -6.56 -8.04 6.08
CA ILE A 176 -6.12 -6.78 5.49
C ILE A 176 -6.75 -6.57 4.11
N ARG A 177 -6.78 -7.61 3.27
CA ARG A 177 -7.45 -7.56 1.96
C ARG A 177 -8.93 -7.18 2.11
N ASP A 178 -9.63 -7.81 3.05
CA ASP A 178 -11.07 -7.57 3.26
C ASP A 178 -11.34 -6.12 3.74
N LEU A 179 -10.43 -5.55 4.54
CA LEU A 179 -10.47 -4.13 4.89
C LEU A 179 -10.24 -3.23 3.68
N ILE A 180 -9.24 -3.53 2.83
CA ILE A 180 -8.98 -2.77 1.61
C ILE A 180 -10.22 -2.81 0.70
N MET A 181 -10.84 -3.98 0.53
CA MET A 181 -12.06 -4.14 -0.25
C MET A 181 -13.22 -3.30 0.31
N ALA A 182 -13.39 -3.27 1.63
CA ALA A 182 -14.42 -2.46 2.27
C ALA A 182 -14.19 -0.95 2.08
N ILE A 183 -12.92 -0.51 2.11
CA ILE A 183 -12.54 0.88 1.84
C ILE A 183 -12.76 1.21 0.35
N ALA A 184 -12.33 0.32 -0.56
CA ALA A 184 -12.47 0.52 -2.00
C ALA A 184 -13.94 0.57 -2.46
N SER A 185 -14.84 -0.06 -1.72
CA SER A 185 -16.30 -0.06 -1.96
C SER A 185 -17.06 1.01 -1.15
N ASP A 186 -16.38 1.98 -0.56
CA ASP A 186 -16.95 3.07 0.25
C ASP A 186 -17.80 2.59 1.45
N LYS A 187 -17.51 1.39 1.98
CA LYS A 187 -18.23 0.82 3.14
C LYS A 187 -17.51 1.06 4.46
N MET A 188 -16.27 1.47 4.40
CA MET A 188 -15.42 1.73 5.55
C MET A 188 -14.44 2.86 5.25
N GLU A 189 -14.11 3.61 6.28
CA GLU A 189 -13.02 4.58 6.28
C GLU A 189 -12.09 4.27 7.45
N CYS A 190 -10.79 4.38 7.20
CA CYS A 190 -9.73 4.20 8.20
C CYS A 190 -8.82 5.45 8.17
N PRO A 191 -9.29 6.60 8.69
CA PRO A 191 -8.62 7.87 8.53
C PRO A 191 -7.23 7.89 9.19
N VAL A 192 -6.34 8.70 8.63
CA VAL A 192 -4.98 8.93 9.16
C VAL A 192 -5.04 9.48 10.59
N GLY A 193 -4.10 9.01 11.43
CA GLY A 193 -3.97 9.41 12.83
C GLY A 193 -4.70 8.52 13.82
N SER A 194 -5.34 7.43 13.36
CA SER A 194 -5.94 6.43 14.24
C SER A 194 -4.93 5.42 14.81
N ILE A 195 -3.74 5.31 14.18
CA ILE A 195 -2.66 4.40 14.57
C ILE A 195 -1.48 5.20 15.09
N ASP A 196 -1.13 4.99 16.36
CA ASP A 196 -0.04 5.71 17.04
C ASP A 196 1.01 4.73 17.58
N PHE A 197 2.25 4.86 17.06
CA PHE A 197 3.41 4.11 17.51
C PHE A 197 4.49 5.02 18.13
N MET A 198 4.16 6.27 18.46
CA MET A 198 5.11 7.25 19.01
C MET A 198 5.76 6.81 20.32
N GLU A 199 5.04 6.04 21.16
CA GLU A 199 5.59 5.51 22.41
C GLU A 199 6.83 4.63 22.19
N TRP A 200 6.95 4.03 21.01
CA TRP A 200 8.12 3.23 20.65
C TRP A 200 9.42 4.06 20.63
N LEU A 201 9.37 5.33 20.26
CA LEU A 201 10.52 6.24 20.23
C LEU A 201 11.06 6.59 21.63
N LEU A 202 10.30 6.30 22.68
CA LEU A 202 10.65 6.61 24.07
C LEU A 202 11.34 5.44 24.79
N GLN A 203 11.52 4.31 24.12
CA GLN A 203 12.15 3.09 24.66
C GLN A 203 13.63 3.04 24.33
#